data_881fe1249a8f272f5c7ee43dc45f2504
#
_entry.id   881fe1249a8f272f5c7ee43dc45f2504
#
_cell.length_a   1.000
_cell.length_b   1.000
_cell.length_c   1.000
_cell.angle_alpha   90.00
_cell.angle_beta   90.00
_cell.angle_gamma   90.00
#
_symmetry.space_group_name_H-M   'P 1'
#
loop_
_entity.id
_entity.type
_entity.pdbx_description
1 polymer ?
#
loop_
_entity_poly.entity_id
_entity_poly.type
_entity_poly.pdbx_seq_one_letter_code
_entity_poly.pdbx_strand_id
1 'polypeptide(L)'
;MSRSLNLVSGLYLKISILTIVAGLVLRIVLLFNGQTSDLGFSPGEWCQVFLLGAMNDLCAATIGFGFLWLFMMSVSETKYRKPWSYIILGILAAAFCYVTFCNTIFDEYGSVAPQVASGILGFWAGTFALRLFFRGFRSYWTTVWFALIITLYVGAIVFNAISEYFFWNEFGVRYNFIAVDYLVYTNEVVGNIMESYPVLPMSLGIIVVTLLITWYLFRRDLGQADRLIGWRWKAVAGPAYIAAMLLAVWLLHFNTRFQDSDNVYVNELQANGLYKFYDAFVKNELDYEQF
;
A
#
# COMPACT_ATOMS: atom_id res chain seq x y z
N MET A 1 -2.39 27.31 -2.92
CA MET A 1 -1.29 26.46 -3.40
C MET A 1 -0.37 26.05 -2.25
N SER A 2 0.25 26.94 -1.49
CA SER A 2 1.18 26.61 -0.41
C SER A 2 0.59 25.66 0.67
N ARG A 3 -0.63 25.94 1.16
CA ARG A 3 -1.29 25.10 2.17
C ARG A 3 -1.56 23.65 1.72
N SER A 4 -1.86 23.45 0.44
CA SER A 4 -2.06 22.10 -0.13
C SER A 4 -0.72 21.37 -0.28
N LEU A 5 0.31 22.05 -0.78
CA LEU A 5 1.66 21.51 -0.90
C LEU A 5 2.22 21.11 0.48
N ASN A 6 2.03 21.97 1.50
CA ASN A 6 2.47 21.65 2.87
C ASN A 6 1.74 20.44 3.45
N LEU A 7 0.45 20.23 3.14
CA LEU A 7 -0.27 19.04 3.54
C LEU A 7 0.30 17.80 2.87
N VAL A 8 0.48 17.85 1.54
CA VAL A 8 0.99 16.70 0.76
C VAL A 8 2.41 16.33 1.16
N SER A 9 3.32 17.31 1.27
CA SER A 9 4.69 17.08 1.71
C SER A 9 4.78 16.59 3.16
N GLY A 10 3.92 17.13 4.04
CA GLY A 10 3.81 16.67 5.43
C GLY A 10 3.33 15.22 5.54
N LEU A 11 2.34 14.81 4.74
CA LEU A 11 1.88 13.42 4.66
C LEU A 11 2.97 12.49 4.15
N TYR A 12 3.63 12.88 3.04
CA TYR A 12 4.75 12.12 2.49
C TYR A 12 5.86 11.92 3.53
N LEU A 13 6.27 12.98 4.21
CA LEU A 13 7.30 12.93 5.25
C LEU A 13 6.91 12.00 6.41
N LYS A 14 5.67 12.11 6.92
CA LYS A 14 5.18 11.26 8.01
C LYS A 14 5.16 9.79 7.63
N ILE A 15 4.69 9.46 6.42
CA ILE A 15 4.65 8.10 5.91
C ILE A 15 6.07 7.56 5.69
N SER A 16 6.97 8.36 5.12
CA SER A 16 8.37 7.96 4.92
C SER A 16 9.08 7.69 6.24
N ILE A 17 8.92 8.57 7.23
CA ILE A 17 9.49 8.38 8.58
C ILE A 17 8.89 7.12 9.22
N LEU A 18 7.58 6.92 9.15
CA LEU A 18 6.93 5.74 9.72
C LEU A 18 7.48 4.44 9.09
N THR A 19 7.63 4.40 7.77
CA THR A 19 8.15 3.23 7.06
C THR A 19 9.61 2.96 7.42
N ILE A 20 10.46 4.02 7.45
CA ILE A 20 11.87 3.89 7.84
C ILE A 20 11.99 3.40 9.29
N VAL A 21 11.22 3.97 10.21
CA VAL A 21 11.25 3.56 11.62
C VAL A 21 10.78 2.13 11.77
N ALA A 22 9.70 1.73 11.11
CA ALA A 22 9.21 0.35 11.11
C ALA A 22 10.28 -0.62 10.55
N GLY A 23 10.92 -0.26 9.43
CA GLY A 23 12.02 -1.03 8.84
C GLY A 23 13.24 -1.14 9.73
N LEU A 24 13.64 -0.05 10.42
CA LEU A 24 14.74 -0.05 11.36
C LEU A 24 14.47 -0.93 12.58
N VAL A 25 13.27 -0.79 13.18
CA VAL A 25 12.84 -1.63 14.31
C VAL A 25 12.82 -3.10 13.90
N LEU A 26 12.25 -3.41 12.74
CA LEU A 26 12.22 -4.78 12.22
C LEU A 26 13.65 -5.33 12.04
N ARG A 27 14.58 -4.58 11.43
CA ARG A 27 15.98 -5.01 11.28
C ARG A 27 16.63 -5.32 12.62
N ILE A 28 16.43 -4.46 13.62
CA ILE A 28 16.96 -4.70 14.97
C ILE A 28 16.37 -5.98 15.55
N VAL A 29 15.07 -6.20 15.43
CA VAL A 29 14.41 -7.41 15.91
C VAL A 29 14.93 -8.66 15.19
N LEU A 30 15.11 -8.59 13.87
CA LEU A 30 15.62 -9.71 13.07
C LEU A 30 17.10 -10.03 13.38
N LEU A 31 17.92 -9.03 13.69
CA LEU A 31 19.32 -9.22 14.13
C LEU A 31 19.41 -10.07 15.40
N PHE A 32 18.49 -9.89 16.33
CA PHE A 32 18.45 -10.65 17.59
C PHE A 32 17.52 -11.87 17.53
N ASN A 33 17.04 -12.23 16.36
CA ASN A 33 16.25 -13.44 16.17
C ASN A 33 17.13 -14.68 16.21
N GLY A 34 16.62 -15.78 16.79
CA GLY A 34 17.37 -17.05 16.92
C GLY A 34 17.75 -17.70 15.57
N GLN A 35 17.12 -17.29 14.46
CA GLN A 35 17.49 -17.74 13.11
C GLN A 35 18.74 -17.04 12.57
N THR A 36 19.09 -15.87 13.10
CA THR A 36 20.29 -15.13 12.69
C THR A 36 21.48 -15.64 13.47
N SER A 37 22.30 -16.51 12.86
CA SER A 37 23.38 -17.22 13.52
C SER A 37 24.75 -16.56 13.38
N ASP A 38 24.97 -15.74 12.36
CA ASP A 38 26.24 -15.06 12.07
C ASP A 38 26.08 -13.55 12.08
N LEU A 39 26.57 -12.92 13.15
CA LEU A 39 26.60 -11.47 13.35
C LEU A 39 28.02 -10.88 13.19
N GLY A 40 28.95 -11.66 12.62
CA GLY A 40 30.34 -11.23 12.38
C GLY A 40 30.49 -10.16 11.30
N PHE A 41 29.60 -9.13 11.29
CA PHE A 41 29.59 -8.08 10.29
C PHE A 41 30.78 -7.15 10.44
N SER A 42 31.43 -6.84 9.33
CA SER A 42 32.41 -5.77 9.22
C SER A 42 31.76 -4.39 9.40
N PRO A 43 32.51 -3.32 9.74
CA PRO A 43 31.96 -1.96 9.82
C PRO A 43 31.26 -1.49 8.53
N GLY A 44 31.74 -1.92 7.37
CA GLY A 44 31.10 -1.63 6.07
C GLY A 44 29.74 -2.30 5.94
N GLU A 45 29.61 -3.56 6.35
CA GLU A 45 28.37 -4.33 6.31
C GLU A 45 27.32 -3.78 7.29
N TRP A 46 27.73 -3.32 8.47
CA TRP A 46 26.83 -2.58 9.37
C TRP A 46 26.26 -1.33 8.69
N CYS A 47 27.10 -0.57 7.97
CA CYS A 47 26.62 0.56 7.18
C CYS A 47 25.66 0.13 6.08
N GLN A 48 25.93 -0.97 5.37
CA GLN A 48 25.04 -1.51 4.36
C GLN A 48 23.66 -1.86 4.96
N VAL A 49 23.62 -2.63 6.03
CA VAL A 49 22.38 -3.05 6.68
C VAL A 49 21.51 -1.85 7.09
N PHE A 50 22.08 -0.83 7.70
CA PHE A 50 21.31 0.27 8.25
C PHE A 50 21.09 1.42 7.28
N LEU A 51 22.13 1.89 6.56
CA LEU A 51 22.01 3.05 5.68
C LEU A 51 21.34 2.67 4.34
N LEU A 52 21.84 1.65 3.65
CA LEU A 52 21.22 1.18 2.42
C LEU A 52 19.82 0.61 2.71
N GLY A 53 19.68 -0.08 3.85
CA GLY A 53 18.39 -0.56 4.29
C GLY A 53 17.36 0.56 4.50
N ALA A 54 17.73 1.64 5.19
CA ALA A 54 16.86 2.81 5.37
C ALA A 54 16.55 3.51 4.04
N MET A 55 17.52 3.55 3.11
CA MET A 55 17.29 4.08 1.76
C MET A 55 16.32 3.22 0.98
N ASN A 56 16.41 1.90 1.07
CA ASN A 56 15.46 0.97 0.44
C ASN A 56 14.05 1.13 1.02
N ASP A 57 13.93 1.36 2.34
CA ASP A 57 12.64 1.63 2.98
C ASP A 57 12.05 2.97 2.52
N LEU A 58 12.88 4.01 2.35
CA LEU A 58 12.44 5.29 1.80
C LEU A 58 11.94 5.13 0.36
N CYS A 59 12.64 4.36 -0.46
CA CYS A 59 12.21 4.06 -1.83
C CYS A 59 10.87 3.30 -1.84
N ALA A 60 10.74 2.27 -1.00
CA ALA A 60 9.49 1.52 -0.86
C ALA A 60 8.34 2.42 -0.36
N ALA A 61 8.58 3.30 0.61
CA ALA A 61 7.62 4.30 1.07
C ALA A 61 7.19 5.25 -0.05
N THR A 62 8.16 5.70 -0.88
CA THR A 62 7.88 6.58 -2.01
C THR A 62 6.99 5.92 -3.05
N ILE A 63 7.25 4.67 -3.39
CA ILE A 63 6.42 3.89 -4.33
C ILE A 63 5.02 3.65 -3.73
N GLY A 64 4.96 3.18 -2.49
CA GLY A 64 3.71 2.89 -1.79
C GLY A 64 2.83 4.13 -1.59
N PHE A 65 3.42 5.32 -1.40
CA PHE A 65 2.70 6.59 -1.33
C PHE A 65 1.83 6.85 -2.58
N GLY A 66 2.11 6.15 -3.68
CA GLY A 66 1.35 6.24 -4.94
C GLY A 66 -0.15 6.05 -4.76
N PHE A 67 -0.58 5.14 -3.90
CA PHE A 67 -2.01 4.93 -3.63
C PHE A 67 -2.67 6.17 -3.01
N LEU A 68 -2.04 6.75 -2.00
CA LEU A 68 -2.53 7.98 -1.38
C LEU A 68 -2.44 9.17 -2.35
N TRP A 69 -1.36 9.24 -3.12
CA TRP A 69 -1.16 10.26 -4.14
C TRP A 69 -2.24 10.21 -5.22
N LEU A 70 -2.58 9.02 -5.76
CA LEU A 70 -3.67 8.86 -6.73
C LEU A 70 -5.01 9.32 -6.17
N PHE A 71 -5.31 8.97 -4.91
CA PHE A 71 -6.50 9.49 -4.24
C PHE A 71 -6.47 11.02 -4.18
N MET A 72 -5.38 11.63 -3.71
CA MET A 72 -5.26 13.09 -3.62
C MET A 72 -5.42 13.76 -4.99
N MET A 73 -4.89 13.17 -6.06
CA MET A 73 -5.07 13.65 -7.44
C MET A 73 -6.53 13.55 -7.90
N SER A 74 -7.27 12.54 -7.44
CA SER A 74 -8.68 12.36 -7.80
C SER A 74 -9.63 13.36 -7.13
N VAL A 75 -9.23 13.98 -6.01
CA VAL A 75 -10.05 14.97 -5.28
C VAL A 75 -10.18 16.24 -6.11
N SER A 76 -11.37 16.49 -6.68
CA SER A 76 -11.61 17.64 -7.56
C SER A 76 -13.07 18.07 -7.52
N GLU A 77 -13.33 19.37 -7.65
CA GLU A 77 -14.68 19.91 -7.83
C GLU A 77 -15.14 19.91 -9.29
N THR A 78 -14.23 19.71 -10.25
CA THR A 78 -14.55 19.78 -11.69
C THR A 78 -15.59 18.73 -12.09
N LYS A 79 -15.50 17.52 -11.52
CA LYS A 79 -16.44 16.43 -11.78
C LYS A 79 -17.89 16.70 -11.31
N TYR A 80 -18.08 17.70 -10.45
CA TYR A 80 -19.41 18.11 -9.98
C TYR A 80 -19.94 19.38 -10.69
N ARG A 81 -19.21 19.94 -11.67
CA ARG A 81 -19.65 21.06 -12.50
C ARG A 81 -20.32 20.55 -13.77
N LYS A 82 -21.30 21.32 -14.26
CA LYS A 82 -21.93 21.08 -15.57
C LYS A 82 -20.90 21.30 -16.71
N PRO A 83 -20.91 20.49 -17.77
CA PRO A 83 -21.80 19.35 -18.03
C PRO A 83 -21.30 18.03 -17.41
N TRP A 84 -20.05 17.98 -16.91
CA TRP A 84 -19.36 16.75 -16.48
C TRP A 84 -20.12 15.95 -15.43
N SER A 85 -20.77 16.63 -14.48
CA SER A 85 -21.55 15.98 -13.43
C SER A 85 -22.68 15.10 -13.96
N TYR A 86 -23.40 15.57 -14.98
CA TYR A 86 -24.49 14.80 -15.58
C TYR A 86 -23.99 13.71 -16.50
N ILE A 87 -22.87 13.94 -17.21
CA ILE A 87 -22.23 12.92 -18.04
C ILE A 87 -21.78 11.73 -17.17
N ILE A 88 -21.07 12.01 -16.08
CA ILE A 88 -20.59 10.96 -15.16
C ILE A 88 -21.76 10.21 -14.52
N LEU A 89 -22.79 10.92 -14.04
CA LEU A 89 -23.97 10.30 -13.47
C LEU A 89 -24.70 9.43 -14.50
N GLY A 90 -24.83 9.95 -15.73
CA GLY A 90 -25.44 9.21 -16.85
C GLY A 90 -24.67 7.94 -17.20
N ILE A 91 -23.36 7.99 -17.26
CA ILE A 91 -22.51 6.81 -17.51
C ILE A 91 -22.67 5.78 -16.39
N LEU A 92 -22.61 6.21 -15.11
CA LEU A 92 -22.77 5.31 -13.98
C LEU A 92 -24.17 4.67 -13.93
N ALA A 93 -25.22 5.45 -14.21
CA ALA A 93 -26.60 4.95 -14.28
C ALA A 93 -26.79 3.98 -15.46
N ALA A 94 -26.23 4.30 -16.63
CA ALA A 94 -26.30 3.42 -17.80
C ALA A 94 -25.55 2.10 -17.56
N ALA A 95 -24.35 2.16 -16.95
CA ALA A 95 -23.58 0.98 -16.59
C ALA A 95 -24.33 0.11 -15.56
N PHE A 96 -24.94 0.74 -14.54
CA PHE A 96 -25.79 0.05 -13.58
C PHE A 96 -26.96 -0.64 -14.24
N CYS A 97 -27.71 0.07 -15.10
CA CYS A 97 -28.84 -0.51 -15.84
C CYS A 97 -28.39 -1.65 -16.76
N TYR A 98 -27.27 -1.48 -17.46
CA TYR A 98 -26.73 -2.50 -18.35
C TYR A 98 -26.39 -3.79 -17.60
N VAL A 99 -25.65 -3.71 -16.51
CA VAL A 99 -25.26 -4.90 -15.72
C VAL A 99 -26.46 -5.53 -14.99
N THR A 100 -27.49 -4.72 -14.64
CA THR A 100 -28.66 -5.23 -13.90
C THR A 100 -29.72 -5.88 -14.81
N PHE A 101 -29.89 -5.37 -16.03
CA PHE A 101 -31.02 -5.74 -16.89
C PHE A 101 -30.62 -6.42 -18.21
N CYS A 102 -29.33 -6.45 -18.56
CA CYS A 102 -28.84 -7.11 -19.77
C CYS A 102 -27.94 -8.28 -19.40
N ASN A 103 -27.89 -9.29 -20.27
CA ASN A 103 -26.88 -10.36 -20.13
C ASN A 103 -25.48 -9.80 -20.42
N THR A 104 -24.60 -9.98 -19.47
CA THR A 104 -23.24 -9.46 -19.53
C THR A 104 -22.22 -10.57 -19.26
N ILE A 105 -20.95 -10.28 -19.46
CA ILE A 105 -19.85 -11.21 -19.13
C ILE A 105 -19.88 -11.69 -17.66
N PHE A 106 -20.51 -10.92 -16.77
CA PHE A 106 -20.63 -11.32 -15.35
C PHE A 106 -21.55 -12.51 -15.15
N ASP A 107 -22.51 -12.74 -16.06
CA ASP A 107 -23.46 -13.86 -16.00
C ASP A 107 -22.75 -15.22 -16.24
N GLU A 108 -21.58 -15.20 -16.93
CA GLU A 108 -20.76 -16.39 -17.15
C GLU A 108 -20.10 -16.89 -15.86
N TYR A 109 -19.91 -16.01 -14.86
CA TYR A 109 -19.30 -16.34 -13.56
C TYR A 109 -20.33 -16.73 -12.48
N GLY A 110 -21.54 -17.07 -12.87
CA GLY A 110 -22.61 -17.49 -11.98
C GLY A 110 -23.53 -16.35 -11.51
N SER A 111 -24.58 -16.69 -10.79
CA SER A 111 -25.65 -15.75 -10.41
C SER A 111 -25.24 -14.66 -9.41
N VAL A 112 -24.17 -14.86 -8.67
CA VAL A 112 -23.70 -13.89 -7.65
C VAL A 112 -22.90 -12.76 -8.27
N ALA A 113 -22.13 -13.03 -9.33
CA ALA A 113 -21.25 -12.03 -9.94
C ALA A 113 -21.99 -10.79 -10.48
N PRO A 114 -23.09 -10.92 -11.25
CA PRO A 114 -23.85 -9.75 -11.71
C PRO A 114 -24.52 -9.00 -10.56
N GLN A 115 -24.95 -9.69 -9.49
CA GLN A 115 -25.54 -9.03 -8.31
C GLN A 115 -24.50 -8.17 -7.58
N VAL A 116 -23.28 -8.67 -7.40
CA VAL A 116 -22.17 -7.93 -6.80
C VAL A 116 -21.77 -6.74 -7.68
N ALA A 117 -21.64 -6.95 -8.99
CA ALA A 117 -21.27 -5.89 -9.93
C ALA A 117 -22.34 -4.79 -9.97
N SER A 118 -23.63 -5.14 -10.04
CA SER A 118 -24.73 -4.17 -9.99
C SER A 118 -24.80 -3.45 -8.65
N GLY A 119 -24.58 -4.15 -7.53
CA GLY A 119 -24.50 -3.55 -6.20
C GLY A 119 -23.41 -2.49 -6.11
N ILE A 120 -22.20 -2.79 -6.61
CA ILE A 120 -21.07 -1.85 -6.66
C ILE A 120 -21.42 -0.63 -7.53
N LEU A 121 -21.93 -0.83 -8.73
CA LEU A 121 -22.31 0.26 -9.63
C LEU A 121 -23.44 1.12 -9.06
N GLY A 122 -24.46 0.50 -8.45
CA GLY A 122 -25.55 1.20 -7.77
C GLY A 122 -25.05 2.03 -6.58
N PHE A 123 -24.15 1.49 -5.77
CA PHE A 123 -23.50 2.21 -4.69
C PHE A 123 -22.72 3.43 -5.20
N TRP A 124 -21.92 3.27 -6.27
CA TRP A 124 -21.16 4.39 -6.84
C TRP A 124 -22.07 5.43 -7.49
N ALA A 125 -23.10 5.03 -8.22
CA ALA A 125 -24.08 5.95 -8.81
C ALA A 125 -24.86 6.73 -7.73
N GLY A 126 -25.39 6.02 -6.72
CA GLY A 126 -26.13 6.62 -5.61
C GLY A 126 -25.29 7.59 -4.79
N THR A 127 -24.08 7.17 -4.41
CA THR A 127 -23.16 8.06 -3.65
C THR A 127 -22.66 9.23 -4.49
N PHE A 128 -22.51 9.07 -5.82
CA PHE A 128 -22.17 10.18 -6.70
C PHE A 128 -23.32 11.18 -6.81
N ALA A 129 -24.57 10.71 -6.93
CA ALA A 129 -25.75 11.55 -6.90
C ALA A 129 -25.86 12.34 -5.58
N LEU A 130 -25.70 11.68 -4.43
CA LEU A 130 -25.70 12.34 -3.13
C LEU A 130 -24.61 13.42 -3.03
N ARG A 131 -23.40 13.15 -3.53
CA ARG A 131 -22.30 14.12 -3.58
C ARG A 131 -22.57 15.27 -4.56
N LEU A 132 -23.34 15.04 -5.59
CA LEU A 132 -23.70 16.06 -6.55
C LEU A 132 -24.70 17.07 -5.94
N PHE A 133 -25.72 16.57 -5.25
CA PHE A 133 -26.79 17.42 -4.70
C PHE A 133 -26.44 18.01 -3.33
N PHE A 134 -25.66 17.32 -2.51
CA PHE A 134 -25.35 17.71 -1.13
C PHE A 134 -23.87 18.01 -0.92
N ARG A 135 -23.51 19.29 -0.81
CA ARG A 135 -22.10 19.72 -0.60
C ARG A 135 -21.52 19.21 0.72
N GLY A 136 -22.30 19.20 1.79
CA GLY A 136 -21.86 18.67 3.10
C GLY A 136 -21.49 17.19 3.02
N PHE A 137 -22.31 16.39 2.34
CA PHE A 137 -22.03 14.98 2.11
C PHE A 137 -20.76 14.76 1.28
N ARG A 138 -20.47 15.66 0.30
CA ARG A 138 -19.25 15.60 -0.51
C ARG A 138 -17.98 15.77 0.32
N SER A 139 -17.95 16.79 1.21
CA SER A 139 -16.80 17.02 2.09
C SER A 139 -16.63 15.86 3.08
N TYR A 140 -17.72 15.43 3.70
CA TYR A 140 -17.72 14.26 4.60
C TYR A 140 -17.18 13.00 3.89
N TRP A 141 -17.69 12.70 2.71
CA TRP A 141 -17.26 11.56 1.89
C TRP A 141 -15.76 11.59 1.59
N THR A 142 -15.25 12.76 1.17
CA THR A 142 -13.82 12.95 0.88
C THR A 142 -12.98 12.73 2.14
N THR A 143 -13.40 13.23 3.27
CA THR A 143 -12.70 13.06 4.56
C THR A 143 -12.70 11.60 5.01
N VAL A 144 -13.83 10.90 4.89
CA VAL A 144 -13.93 9.46 5.25
C VAL A 144 -13.00 8.62 4.39
N TRP A 145 -13.01 8.81 3.07
CA TRP A 145 -12.11 8.06 2.18
C TRP A 145 -10.64 8.40 2.41
N PHE A 146 -10.34 9.67 2.68
CA PHE A 146 -8.99 10.09 3.02
C PHE A 146 -8.50 9.43 4.31
N ALA A 147 -9.33 9.39 5.34
CA ALA A 147 -9.03 8.71 6.60
C ALA A 147 -8.86 7.20 6.39
N LEU A 148 -9.76 6.58 5.64
CA LEU A 148 -9.72 5.15 5.33
C LEU A 148 -8.41 4.77 4.61
N ILE A 149 -8.04 5.50 3.56
CA ILE A 149 -6.83 5.22 2.78
C ILE A 149 -5.57 5.38 3.63
N ILE A 150 -5.49 6.44 4.46
CA ILE A 150 -4.37 6.61 5.39
C ILE A 150 -4.33 5.45 6.39
N THR A 151 -5.46 5.07 6.96
CA THR A 151 -5.54 3.97 7.94
C THR A 151 -5.13 2.64 7.31
N LEU A 152 -5.61 2.34 6.10
CA LEU A 152 -5.21 1.14 5.37
C LEU A 152 -3.71 1.14 5.03
N TYR A 153 -3.15 2.30 4.68
CA TYR A 153 -1.72 2.40 4.41
C TYR A 153 -0.88 2.15 5.66
N VAL A 154 -1.25 2.77 6.79
CA VAL A 154 -0.59 2.51 8.09
C VAL A 154 -0.76 1.04 8.49
N GLY A 155 -1.95 0.48 8.30
CA GLY A 155 -2.22 -0.94 8.55
C GLY A 155 -1.34 -1.87 7.70
N ALA A 156 -1.12 -1.53 6.44
CA ALA A 156 -0.22 -2.28 5.56
C ALA A 156 1.23 -2.25 6.07
N ILE A 157 1.73 -1.10 6.57
CA ILE A 157 3.08 -1.02 7.16
C ILE A 157 3.18 -1.90 8.42
N VAL A 158 2.20 -1.81 9.33
CA VAL A 158 2.19 -2.59 10.58
C VAL A 158 2.06 -4.08 10.28
N PHE A 159 1.13 -4.45 9.40
CA PHE A 159 0.93 -5.84 8.97
C PHE A 159 2.19 -6.41 8.32
N ASN A 160 2.81 -5.66 7.40
CA ASN A 160 4.04 -6.08 6.75
C ASN A 160 5.16 -6.36 7.75
N ALA A 161 5.37 -5.46 8.72
CA ALA A 161 6.44 -5.64 9.71
C ALA A 161 6.23 -6.91 10.56
N ILE A 162 4.98 -7.19 10.96
CA ILE A 162 4.63 -8.39 11.75
C ILE A 162 4.72 -9.65 10.90
N SER A 163 4.16 -9.62 9.70
CA SER A 163 4.17 -10.75 8.76
C SER A 163 5.60 -11.13 8.36
N GLU A 164 6.46 -10.13 8.11
CA GLU A 164 7.87 -10.34 7.77
C GLU A 164 8.66 -10.93 8.94
N TYR A 165 8.35 -10.54 10.19
CA TYR A 165 8.94 -11.17 11.37
C TYR A 165 8.60 -12.66 11.46
N PHE A 166 7.34 -13.06 11.25
CA PHE A 166 6.95 -14.46 11.26
C PHE A 166 7.57 -15.23 10.11
N PHE A 167 7.63 -14.64 8.93
CA PHE A 167 8.29 -15.27 7.78
C PHE A 167 9.78 -15.52 8.04
N TRP A 168 10.48 -14.55 8.64
CA TRP A 168 11.87 -14.73 9.05
C TRP A 168 12.04 -15.82 10.11
N ASN A 169 11.12 -15.89 11.05
CA ASN A 169 11.16 -16.92 12.10
C ASN A 169 11.02 -18.35 11.56
N GLU A 170 10.32 -18.52 10.45
CA GLU A 170 10.16 -19.82 9.79
C GLU A 170 11.31 -20.12 8.81
N PHE A 171 11.77 -19.14 8.06
CA PHE A 171 12.66 -19.36 6.91
C PHE A 171 14.06 -18.77 7.06
N GLY A 172 14.33 -17.92 8.04
CA GLY A 172 15.61 -17.25 8.25
C GLY A 172 16.00 -16.22 7.17
N VAL A 173 15.07 -15.86 6.32
CA VAL A 173 15.24 -14.90 5.19
C VAL A 173 14.04 -13.96 5.11
N ARG A 174 14.20 -12.82 4.40
CA ARG A 174 13.07 -11.98 4.02
C ARG A 174 12.21 -12.65 2.95
N TYR A 175 11.07 -12.05 2.62
CA TYR A 175 10.18 -12.58 1.60
C TYR A 175 10.91 -12.98 0.32
N ASN A 176 10.55 -14.14 -0.21
CA ASN A 176 11.07 -14.73 -1.41
C ASN A 176 9.93 -15.43 -2.19
N PHE A 177 10.24 -16.34 -3.10
CA PHE A 177 9.25 -17.08 -3.89
C PHE A 177 8.27 -17.89 -3.02
N ILE A 178 8.67 -18.37 -1.84
CA ILE A 178 7.77 -19.09 -0.92
C ILE A 178 6.62 -18.17 -0.47
N ALA A 179 6.90 -16.90 -0.23
CA ALA A 179 5.86 -15.92 0.12
C ALA A 179 4.89 -15.68 -1.05
N VAL A 180 5.34 -15.82 -2.29
CA VAL A 180 4.51 -15.76 -3.49
C VAL A 180 3.62 -17.01 -3.59
N ASP A 181 4.18 -18.19 -3.36
CA ASP A 181 3.44 -19.45 -3.37
C ASP A 181 2.34 -19.46 -2.31
N TYR A 182 2.54 -18.80 -1.18
CA TYR A 182 1.51 -18.61 -0.15
C TYR A 182 0.29 -17.84 -0.65
N LEU A 183 0.41 -16.99 -1.67
CA LEU A 183 -0.75 -16.37 -2.32
C LEU A 183 -1.51 -17.34 -3.23
N VAL A 184 -0.82 -18.29 -3.85
CA VAL A 184 -1.43 -19.29 -4.73
C VAL A 184 -2.21 -20.31 -3.90
N TYR A 185 -1.61 -20.81 -2.81
CA TYR A 185 -2.19 -21.81 -1.91
C TYR A 185 -2.84 -21.18 -0.67
N THR A 186 -3.50 -20.03 -0.83
CA THR A 186 -4.00 -19.21 0.29
C THR A 186 -4.85 -19.97 1.29
N ASN A 187 -5.75 -20.85 0.85
CA ASN A 187 -6.67 -21.59 1.75
C ASN A 187 -5.91 -22.56 2.68
N GLU A 188 -4.92 -23.26 2.15
CA GLU A 188 -4.10 -24.22 2.91
C GLU A 188 -3.19 -23.48 3.89
N VAL A 189 -2.57 -22.40 3.43
CA VAL A 189 -1.69 -21.56 4.26
C VAL A 189 -2.46 -20.89 5.40
N VAL A 190 -3.64 -20.33 5.13
CA VAL A 190 -4.49 -19.72 6.17
C VAL A 190 -4.91 -20.77 7.20
N GLY A 191 -5.26 -22.00 6.76
CA GLY A 191 -5.55 -23.11 7.66
C GLY A 191 -4.39 -23.40 8.61
N ASN A 192 -3.19 -23.60 8.08
CA ASN A 192 -1.97 -23.87 8.85
C ASN A 192 -1.61 -22.72 9.82
N ILE A 193 -1.77 -21.46 9.39
CA ILE A 193 -1.53 -20.30 10.25
C ILE A 193 -2.54 -20.27 11.40
N MET A 194 -3.83 -20.55 11.14
CA MET A 194 -4.87 -20.58 12.18
C MET A 194 -4.66 -21.68 13.22
N GLU A 195 -4.05 -22.80 12.83
CA GLU A 195 -3.69 -23.89 13.74
C GLU A 195 -2.44 -23.56 14.58
N SER A 196 -1.48 -22.85 13.99
CA SER A 196 -0.17 -22.58 14.61
C SER A 196 -0.16 -21.31 15.47
N TYR A 197 -0.97 -20.31 15.16
CA TYR A 197 -0.94 -18.99 15.78
C TYR A 197 -2.33 -18.50 16.22
N PRO A 198 -2.41 -17.73 17.31
CA PRO A 198 -3.66 -17.11 17.75
C PRO A 198 -4.04 -15.91 16.85
N VAL A 199 -4.51 -16.19 15.62
CA VAL A 199 -4.75 -15.21 14.57
C VAL A 199 -5.70 -14.09 15.01
N LEU A 200 -6.78 -14.43 15.75
CA LEU A 200 -7.77 -13.43 16.17
C LEU A 200 -7.19 -12.35 17.09
N PRO A 201 -6.53 -12.68 18.23
CA PRO A 201 -5.92 -11.65 19.05
C PRO A 201 -4.79 -10.90 18.36
N MET A 202 -4.03 -11.54 17.46
CA MET A 202 -3.00 -10.88 16.67
C MET A 202 -3.61 -9.85 15.70
N SER A 203 -4.67 -10.21 14.98
CA SER A 203 -5.38 -9.30 14.07
C SER A 203 -5.98 -8.11 14.82
N LEU A 204 -6.57 -8.34 15.99
CA LEU A 204 -7.07 -7.27 16.85
C LEU A 204 -5.94 -6.36 17.32
N GLY A 205 -4.79 -6.90 17.69
CA GLY A 205 -3.60 -6.13 18.05
C GLY A 205 -3.12 -5.25 16.89
N ILE A 206 -3.04 -5.79 15.68
CA ILE A 206 -2.67 -5.04 14.47
C ILE A 206 -3.66 -3.88 14.24
N ILE A 207 -4.95 -4.15 14.34
CA ILE A 207 -5.99 -3.12 14.16
C ILE A 207 -5.84 -2.01 15.20
N VAL A 208 -5.70 -2.35 16.49
CA VAL A 208 -5.54 -1.38 17.57
C VAL A 208 -4.29 -0.53 17.35
N VAL A 209 -3.14 -1.14 17.09
CA VAL A 209 -1.88 -0.42 16.83
C VAL A 209 -2.02 0.50 15.61
N THR A 210 -2.62 0.01 14.53
CA THR A 210 -2.88 0.80 13.32
C THR A 210 -3.73 2.04 13.63
N LEU A 211 -4.83 1.88 14.36
CA LEU A 211 -5.71 2.98 14.73
C LEU A 211 -5.02 4.00 15.64
N LEU A 212 -4.23 3.54 16.61
CA LEU A 212 -3.45 4.41 17.50
C LEU A 212 -2.41 5.22 16.71
N ILE A 213 -1.64 4.60 15.84
CA ILE A 213 -0.65 5.28 14.99
C ILE A 213 -1.35 6.28 14.07
N THR A 214 -2.43 5.88 13.41
CA THR A 214 -3.19 6.76 12.52
C THR A 214 -3.73 7.96 13.28
N TRP A 215 -4.34 7.76 14.43
CA TRP A 215 -4.84 8.84 15.24
C TRP A 215 -3.73 9.77 15.73
N TYR A 216 -2.63 9.23 16.25
CA TYR A 216 -1.52 10.03 16.79
C TYR A 216 -0.84 10.89 15.71
N LEU A 217 -0.50 10.30 14.58
CA LEU A 217 0.27 10.97 13.52
C LEU A 217 -0.60 11.83 12.60
N PHE A 218 -1.80 11.38 12.25
CA PHE A 218 -2.57 11.95 11.14
C PHE A 218 -3.86 12.67 11.53
N ARG A 219 -4.30 12.65 12.79
CA ARG A 219 -5.56 13.30 13.25
C ARG A 219 -5.70 14.76 12.80
N ARG A 220 -4.59 15.51 12.69
CA ARG A 220 -4.61 16.91 12.26
C ARG A 220 -4.75 17.05 10.74
N ASP A 221 -4.33 16.05 9.98
CA ASP A 221 -4.36 16.06 8.52
C ASP A 221 -5.73 15.60 8.00
N LEU A 222 -6.38 14.66 8.71
CA LEU A 222 -7.66 14.08 8.31
C LEU A 222 -8.75 15.14 8.11
N GLY A 223 -8.77 16.21 8.91
CA GLY A 223 -9.70 17.33 8.74
C GLY A 223 -9.35 18.31 7.62
N GLN A 224 -8.31 18.05 6.83
CA GLN A 224 -7.80 19.00 5.82
C GLN A 224 -8.00 18.52 4.38
N ALA A 225 -8.79 17.47 4.16
CA ALA A 225 -9.02 16.90 2.83
C ALA A 225 -9.53 17.93 1.79
N ASP A 226 -10.31 18.92 2.21
CA ASP A 226 -10.79 19.99 1.33
C ASP A 226 -9.67 20.83 0.72
N ARG A 227 -8.48 20.88 1.33
CA ARG A 227 -7.31 21.57 0.78
C ARG A 227 -6.76 20.92 -0.49
N LEU A 228 -7.14 19.66 -0.75
CA LEU A 228 -6.70 18.87 -1.91
C LEU A 228 -7.47 19.21 -3.19
N ILE A 229 -8.53 20.00 -3.12
CA ILE A 229 -9.45 20.30 -4.25
C ILE A 229 -8.75 21.09 -5.37
N GLY A 230 -7.82 21.98 -5.02
CA GLY A 230 -7.18 22.90 -5.97
C GLY A 230 -6.31 22.19 -7.03
N TRP A 231 -6.38 22.61 -8.31
CA TRP A 231 -5.60 22.01 -9.39
C TRP A 231 -4.12 22.47 -9.44
N ARG A 232 -3.85 23.69 -8.99
CA ARG A 232 -2.52 24.32 -9.10
C ARG A 232 -1.41 23.55 -8.38
N TRP A 233 -1.71 23.00 -7.21
CA TRP A 233 -0.74 22.19 -6.48
C TRP A 233 -0.48 20.88 -7.20
N LYS A 234 -1.51 20.31 -7.85
CA LYS A 234 -1.42 19.05 -8.59
C LYS A 234 -0.49 19.16 -9.79
N ALA A 235 -0.52 20.31 -10.48
CA ALA A 235 0.36 20.58 -11.61
C ALA A 235 1.84 20.63 -11.22
N VAL A 236 2.15 20.98 -9.96
CA VAL A 236 3.53 21.02 -9.44
C VAL A 236 3.91 19.69 -8.78
N ALA A 237 3.08 19.21 -7.84
CA ALA A 237 3.36 18.01 -7.09
C ALA A 237 3.24 16.73 -7.93
N GLY A 238 2.41 16.72 -8.98
CA GLY A 238 2.22 15.59 -9.87
C GLY A 238 3.51 15.13 -10.54
N PRO A 239 4.11 15.96 -11.38
CA PRO A 239 5.37 15.64 -12.05
C PRO A 239 6.51 15.40 -11.07
N ALA A 240 6.59 16.17 -9.98
CA ALA A 240 7.62 15.99 -8.95
C ALA A 240 7.53 14.60 -8.28
N TYR A 241 6.31 14.15 -7.95
CA TYR A 241 6.12 12.82 -7.38
C TYR A 241 6.43 11.70 -8.39
N ILE A 242 6.02 11.84 -9.65
CA ILE A 242 6.35 10.86 -10.69
C ILE A 242 7.87 10.72 -10.84
N ALA A 243 8.59 11.86 -10.89
CA ALA A 243 10.06 11.83 -10.95
C ALA A 243 10.69 11.15 -9.71
N ALA A 244 10.18 11.45 -8.51
CA ALA A 244 10.63 10.80 -7.28
C ALA A 244 10.35 9.29 -7.27
N MET A 245 9.18 8.86 -7.77
CA MET A 245 8.82 7.45 -7.88
C MET A 245 9.73 6.71 -8.87
N LEU A 246 9.99 7.29 -10.04
CA LEU A 246 10.90 6.70 -11.02
C LEU A 246 12.32 6.58 -10.47
N LEU A 247 12.79 7.62 -9.75
CA LEU A 247 14.08 7.59 -9.07
C LEU A 247 14.10 6.51 -7.99
N ALA A 248 13.04 6.34 -7.20
CA ALA A 248 12.96 5.32 -6.16
C ALA A 248 13.01 3.90 -6.75
N VAL A 249 12.29 3.64 -7.84
CA VAL A 249 12.36 2.36 -8.57
C VAL A 249 13.77 2.09 -9.09
N TRP A 250 14.41 3.10 -9.70
CA TRP A 250 15.77 2.97 -10.20
C TRP A 250 16.78 2.71 -9.07
N LEU A 251 16.66 3.42 -7.95
CA LEU A 251 17.54 3.23 -6.77
C LEU A 251 17.37 1.84 -6.17
N LEU A 252 16.14 1.32 -6.01
CA LEU A 252 15.92 -0.03 -5.51
C LEU A 252 16.60 -1.06 -6.40
N HIS A 253 16.42 -0.94 -7.73
CA HIS A 253 17.08 -1.84 -8.67
C HIS A 253 18.61 -1.69 -8.63
N PHE A 254 19.12 -0.47 -8.51
CA PHE A 254 20.56 -0.22 -8.41
C PHE A 254 21.14 -0.81 -7.12
N ASN A 255 20.43 -0.70 -5.99
CA ASN A 255 20.89 -1.17 -4.69
C ASN A 255 20.96 -2.70 -4.58
N THR A 256 20.27 -3.46 -5.45
CA THR A 256 20.41 -4.92 -5.48
C THR A 256 21.84 -5.35 -5.82
N ARG A 257 22.63 -4.50 -6.48
CA ARG A 257 24.04 -4.75 -6.80
C ARG A 257 24.98 -4.76 -5.59
N PHE A 258 24.53 -4.20 -4.47
CA PHE A 258 25.28 -4.21 -3.20
C PHE A 258 24.85 -5.36 -2.28
N GLN A 259 24.04 -6.30 -2.77
CA GLN A 259 23.68 -7.53 -2.08
C GLN A 259 24.62 -8.67 -2.51
N ASP A 260 25.93 -8.43 -2.36
CA ASP A 260 27.01 -9.31 -2.78
C ASP A 260 27.94 -9.73 -1.63
N SER A 261 27.53 -9.47 -0.38
CA SER A 261 28.26 -9.96 0.79
C SER A 261 28.23 -11.49 0.86
N ASP A 262 29.37 -12.09 1.26
CA ASP A 262 29.45 -13.52 1.55
C ASP A 262 28.52 -13.92 2.71
N ASN A 263 28.18 -12.96 3.58
CA ASN A 263 27.22 -13.18 4.66
C ASN A 263 25.80 -12.93 4.16
N VAL A 264 25.02 -14.02 4.06
CA VAL A 264 23.64 -14.00 3.60
C VAL A 264 22.76 -13.06 4.42
N TYR A 265 22.99 -12.96 5.73
CA TYR A 265 22.17 -12.09 6.60
C TYR A 265 22.38 -10.60 6.31
N VAL A 266 23.59 -10.19 5.90
CA VAL A 266 23.85 -8.81 5.44
C VAL A 266 22.96 -8.48 4.25
N ASN A 267 22.94 -9.36 3.25
CA ASN A 267 22.16 -9.18 2.02
C ASN A 267 20.66 -9.14 2.33
N GLU A 268 20.19 -10.03 3.21
CA GLU A 268 18.80 -10.07 3.62
C GLU A 268 18.39 -8.84 4.42
N LEU A 269 19.18 -8.43 5.42
CA LEU A 269 18.83 -7.33 6.31
C LEU A 269 18.90 -5.96 5.64
N GLN A 270 19.79 -5.74 4.65
CA GLN A 270 19.82 -4.48 3.89
C GLN A 270 18.65 -4.35 2.92
N ALA A 271 18.08 -5.45 2.46
CA ALA A 271 16.93 -5.44 1.55
C ALA A 271 15.67 -4.84 2.20
N ASN A 272 14.67 -4.53 1.39
CA ASN A 272 13.31 -4.23 1.85
C ASN A 272 12.40 -5.43 1.50
N GLY A 273 11.65 -5.96 2.47
CA GLY A 273 10.87 -7.18 2.28
C GLY A 273 9.77 -7.04 1.21
N LEU A 274 9.07 -5.91 1.17
CA LEU A 274 8.06 -5.69 0.13
C LEU A 274 8.66 -5.66 -1.27
N TYR A 275 9.86 -5.08 -1.42
CA TYR A 275 10.56 -5.09 -2.71
C TYR A 275 11.00 -6.50 -3.09
N LYS A 276 11.54 -7.28 -2.14
CA LYS A 276 11.90 -8.69 -2.39
C LYS A 276 10.68 -9.54 -2.77
N PHE A 277 9.56 -9.33 -2.10
CA PHE A 277 8.30 -9.98 -2.46
C PHE A 277 7.87 -9.65 -3.90
N TYR A 278 7.90 -8.36 -4.27
CA TYR A 278 7.57 -7.92 -5.62
C TYR A 278 8.54 -8.49 -6.67
N ASP A 279 9.84 -8.47 -6.40
CA ASP A 279 10.87 -9.00 -7.30
C ASP A 279 10.68 -10.52 -7.50
N ALA A 280 10.40 -11.25 -6.42
CA ALA A 280 10.07 -12.67 -6.48
C ALA A 280 8.78 -12.93 -7.27
N PHE A 281 7.74 -12.11 -7.07
CA PHE A 281 6.47 -12.22 -7.79
C PHE A 281 6.64 -12.03 -9.30
N VAL A 282 7.43 -11.02 -9.71
CA VAL A 282 7.66 -10.73 -11.14
C VAL A 282 8.57 -11.78 -11.78
N LYS A 283 9.54 -12.33 -11.04
CA LYS A 283 10.47 -13.35 -11.53
C LYS A 283 9.94 -14.78 -11.43
N ASN A 284 8.81 -14.99 -10.76
CA ASN A 284 8.18 -16.30 -10.60
C ASN A 284 7.39 -16.72 -11.87
N GLU A 285 7.88 -16.37 -13.04
CA GLU A 285 7.46 -17.02 -14.28
C GLU A 285 8.09 -18.41 -14.29
N LEU A 286 7.26 -19.43 -14.08
CA LEU A 286 7.63 -20.81 -14.40
C LEU A 286 7.93 -20.84 -15.89
N ASP A 287 9.21 -20.89 -16.22
CA ASP A 287 9.68 -21.09 -17.60
C ASP A 287 9.36 -22.53 -18.01
N TYR A 288 8.12 -22.74 -18.47
CA TYR A 288 7.65 -24.05 -18.95
C TYR A 288 8.39 -24.55 -20.21
N GLU A 289 9.24 -23.70 -20.82
CA GLU A 289 10.07 -24.11 -21.98
C GLU A 289 11.32 -24.88 -21.55
N GLN A 290 11.65 -24.92 -20.26
CA GLN A 290 12.81 -25.70 -19.75
C GLN A 290 12.45 -27.11 -19.25
N PHE A 291 11.19 -27.51 -19.34
CA PHE A 291 10.70 -28.85 -19.03
C PHE A 291 10.09 -29.49 -20.27
#